data_4321abc8ced0dd9286a68900434933da
#
_entry.id   4321abc8ced0dd9286a68900434933da
#
_cell.length_a   1.000
_cell.length_b   1.000
_cell.length_c   1.000
_cell.angle_alpha   90.00
_cell.angle_beta   90.00
_cell.angle_gamma   90.00
#
_symmetry.space_group_name_H-M   'P 1'
#
loop_
_entity.id
_entity.type
_entity.pdbx_description
1 polymer ?
#
loop_
_entity_poly.entity_id
_entity_poly.type
_entity_poly.pdbx_seq_one_letter_code
_entity_poly.pdbx_strand_id
1 'polypeptide(L)'
;GNVDEPFIWGARYLGIGDAGFIPDTYSLSQNYPNPFNPVTTMGFGLPEDGHVSIRIYNLLGQEVHTLLDKDLTAGYRFVEWNSLDDAGRPMTSGIYLVVMQSGNFREVKKILMLK
;
A
#
# COMPACT_ATOMS: atom_id res chain seq x y z
N GLY A 1 9.31 -17.92 -6.88
CA GLY A 1 9.54 -17.39 -6.29
C GLY A 1 9.84 -17.32 -6.22
N ASN A 2 9.22 -17.60 -6.32
CA ASN A 2 9.53 -17.00 -5.82
C ASN A 2 9.61 -16.62 -5.43
N VAL A 3 9.10 -16.83 -5.51
CA VAL A 3 9.16 -16.00 -4.81
C VAL A 3 9.25 -15.71 -4.23
N ASP A 4 8.82 -16.10 -4.13
CA ASP A 4 8.93 -15.32 -3.32
C ASP A 4 9.26 -14.75 -3.14
N GLU A 5 8.93 -14.85 -3.41
CA GLU A 5 9.15 -13.85 -2.98
C GLU A 5 9.17 -13.29 -3.00
N PRO A 6 8.92 -13.26 -3.30
CA PRO A 6 8.70 -12.33 -3.19
C PRO A 6 8.92 -11.89 -3.59
N PHE A 7 8.42 -11.87 -3.76
CA PHE A 7 8.55 -10.91 -3.82
C PHE A 7 9.02 -10.88 -4.30
N ILE A 8 8.88 -11.38 -4.59
CA ILE A 8 9.14 -10.72 -4.87
C ILE A 8 9.25 -10.44 -5.37
N TRP A 9 8.94 -10.81 -5.46
CA TRP A 9 8.83 -9.92 -5.81
C TRP A 9 9.39 -9.11 -5.89
N GLY A 10 9.38 -8.74 -6.17
CA GLY A 10 9.63 -7.58 -6.07
C GLY A 10 9.88 -6.83 -6.69
N ALA A 11 10.07 -6.72 -6.77
CA ALA A 11 10.34 -5.82 -7.16
C ALA A 11 10.72 -5.30 -7.97
N ARG A 12 10.53 -5.21 -8.01
CA ARG A 12 10.63 -4.46 -8.66
C ARG A 12 10.36 -4.20 -9.54
N TYR A 13 9.72 -4.29 -9.71
CA TYR A 13 9.26 -3.85 -10.50
C TYR A 13 9.17 -3.30 -11.10
N LEU A 14 9.11 -3.22 -10.75
CA LEU A 14 8.86 -2.70 -11.33
C LEU A 14 8.28 -2.33 -12.17
N GLY A 15 7.81 -1.98 -11.64
CA GLY A 15 6.63 -1.62 -12.38
C GLY A 15 6.54 -1.98 -13.80
N ILE A 16 7.63 -1.88 -14.40
CA ILE A 16 7.61 -2.23 -15.76
C ILE A 16 7.67 -3.69 -15.99
N GLY A 17 8.14 -4.36 -14.96
CA GLY A 17 8.22 -5.78 -15.07
C GLY A 17 6.89 -6.43 -15.29
N ASP A 18 5.84 -5.72 -15.00
CA ASP A 18 4.53 -6.26 -15.16
C ASP A 18 3.81 -5.68 -16.36
N ALA A 19 4.54 -5.13 -17.30
CA ALA A 19 3.95 -4.69 -18.54
C ALA A 19 3.23 -5.87 -19.17
N GLY A 20 1.97 -5.71 -19.46
CA GLY A 20 1.16 -6.75 -20.02
C GLY A 20 0.51 -7.69 -19.02
N PHE A 21 0.89 -7.59 -17.76
CA PHE A 21 0.25 -8.39 -16.73
C PHE A 21 -0.82 -7.57 -16.01
N ILE A 22 -2.03 -8.12 -15.97
CA ILE A 22 -3.16 -7.52 -15.27
C ILE A 22 -3.55 -8.49 -14.17
N PRO A 23 -3.69 -8.03 -12.91
CA PRO A 23 -4.14 -8.91 -11.83
C PRO A 23 -5.53 -9.46 -12.13
N ASP A 24 -5.80 -10.68 -11.68
CA ASP A 24 -7.13 -11.26 -11.79
C ASP A 24 -8.07 -10.70 -10.73
N THR A 25 -7.52 -10.25 -9.62
CA THR A 25 -8.30 -9.75 -8.49
C THR A 25 -7.66 -8.52 -7.91
N TYR A 26 -8.44 -7.75 -7.14
CA TYR A 26 -7.88 -6.67 -6.33
C TYR A 26 -7.03 -7.27 -5.21
N SER A 27 -5.97 -6.57 -4.84
CA SER A 27 -5.11 -7.01 -3.74
C SER A 27 -4.40 -5.83 -3.10
N LEU A 28 -4.09 -6.00 -1.81
CA LEU A 28 -3.21 -5.10 -1.06
C LEU A 28 -2.25 -5.98 -0.29
N SER A 29 -0.96 -5.86 -0.57
CA SER A 29 0.03 -6.69 0.10
C SER A 29 0.36 -6.14 1.48
N GLN A 30 0.96 -6.99 2.33
CA GLN A 30 1.51 -6.55 3.59
C GLN A 30 2.68 -5.60 3.29
N ASN A 31 2.87 -4.60 4.13
CA ASN A 31 3.96 -3.65 3.97
C ASN A 31 5.32 -4.29 4.21
N TYR A 32 6.35 -3.74 3.60
CA TYR A 32 7.73 -4.17 3.81
C TYR A 32 8.64 -2.95 3.80
N PRO A 33 9.54 -2.83 4.79
CA PRO A 33 9.70 -3.69 5.96
C PRO A 33 8.55 -3.53 6.96
N ASN A 34 8.36 -4.53 7.80
CA ASN A 34 7.36 -4.52 8.86
C ASN A 34 7.92 -5.33 10.04
N PRO A 35 8.27 -4.71 11.19
CA PRO A 35 8.11 -3.29 11.49
C PRO A 35 8.98 -2.38 10.62
N PHE A 36 8.60 -1.11 10.54
CA PHE A 36 9.31 -0.17 9.69
C PHE A 36 9.73 1.09 10.47
N ASN A 37 10.75 1.80 9.93
CA ASN A 37 11.25 3.05 10.52
C ASN A 37 12.12 3.76 9.51
N PRO A 38 11.71 4.91 8.97
CA PRO A 38 10.36 5.45 8.97
C PRO A 38 9.57 5.08 7.72
N VAL A 39 10.19 4.37 6.76
CA VAL A 39 9.62 4.15 5.43
C VAL A 39 9.19 2.71 5.25
N THR A 40 8.03 2.52 4.65
CA THR A 40 7.56 1.20 4.27
C THR A 40 6.85 1.28 2.93
N THR A 41 6.82 0.17 2.22
CA THR A 41 6.24 0.06 0.89
C THR A 41 5.19 -1.04 0.85
N MET A 42 4.10 -0.80 0.12
CA MET A 42 3.06 -1.80 -0.10
C MET A 42 2.76 -1.92 -1.57
N GLY A 43 2.52 -3.14 -2.03
CA GLY A 43 2.05 -3.38 -3.38
C GLY A 43 0.54 -3.52 -3.39
N PHE A 44 -0.07 -3.17 -4.51
CA PHE A 44 -1.50 -3.40 -4.70
C PHE A 44 -1.77 -3.74 -6.17
N GLY A 45 -2.86 -4.44 -6.40
CA GLY A 45 -3.23 -4.88 -7.74
C GLY A 45 -4.64 -4.43 -8.11
N LEU A 46 -4.79 -4.00 -9.36
CA LEU A 46 -6.08 -3.57 -9.90
C LEU A 46 -6.40 -4.42 -11.13
N PRO A 47 -7.50 -5.18 -11.10
CA PRO A 47 -7.90 -5.98 -12.26
C PRO A 47 -8.52 -5.15 -13.38
N GLU A 48 -8.94 -3.93 -13.08
CA GLU A 48 -9.56 -3.04 -14.07
C GLU A 48 -9.25 -1.59 -13.73
N ASP A 49 -9.43 -0.72 -14.70
CA ASP A 49 -9.25 0.71 -14.50
C ASP A 49 -10.29 1.21 -13.51
N GLY A 50 -9.92 2.14 -12.66
CA GLY A 50 -10.86 2.71 -11.72
C GLY A 50 -10.22 3.64 -10.72
N HIS A 51 -11.06 4.18 -9.85
CA HIS A 51 -10.60 5.07 -8.78
C HIS A 51 -10.12 4.24 -7.60
N VAL A 52 -8.96 4.62 -7.05
CA VAL A 52 -8.35 3.91 -5.93
C VAL A 52 -8.03 4.90 -4.83
N SER A 53 -8.35 4.54 -3.60
CA SER A 53 -7.88 5.28 -2.43
C SER A 53 -7.13 4.34 -1.51
N ILE A 54 -6.02 4.83 -0.95
CA ILE A 54 -5.26 4.13 0.08
C ILE A 54 -4.96 5.14 1.16
N ARG A 55 -5.48 4.91 2.36
CA ARG A 55 -5.38 5.84 3.48
C ARG A 55 -4.84 5.14 4.71
N ILE A 56 -4.15 5.92 5.54
CA ILE A 56 -3.59 5.45 6.80
C ILE A 56 -4.47 5.98 7.93
N TYR A 57 -4.80 5.11 8.89
CA TYR A 57 -5.58 5.47 10.08
C TYR A 57 -4.83 5.03 11.33
N ASN A 58 -5.06 5.72 12.43
CA ASN A 58 -4.59 5.25 13.73
C ASN A 58 -5.63 4.28 14.30
N LEU A 59 -5.34 3.72 15.48
CA LEU A 59 -6.25 2.74 16.09
C LEU A 59 -7.54 3.34 16.59
N LEU A 60 -7.63 4.66 16.69
CA LEU A 60 -8.86 5.35 17.06
C LEU A 60 -9.76 5.55 15.84
N GLY A 61 -9.31 5.15 14.66
CA GLY A 61 -10.07 5.34 13.44
C GLY A 61 -9.93 6.71 12.80
N GLN A 62 -8.97 7.50 13.28
CA GLN A 62 -8.74 8.83 12.72
C GLN A 62 -7.82 8.71 11.52
N GLU A 63 -8.14 9.40 10.44
CA GLU A 63 -7.30 9.43 9.25
C GLU A 63 -6.03 10.22 9.55
N VAL A 64 -4.89 9.61 9.24
CA VAL A 64 -3.57 10.19 9.47
C VAL A 64 -3.03 10.75 8.16
N HIS A 65 -3.15 10.00 7.09
CA HIS A 65 -2.53 10.35 5.82
C HIS A 65 -3.25 9.68 4.66
N THR A 66 -3.38 10.41 3.56
CA THR A 66 -3.87 9.84 2.29
C THR A 66 -2.67 9.54 1.41
N LEU A 67 -2.37 8.26 1.22
CA LEU A 67 -1.27 7.86 0.35
C LEU A 67 -1.62 8.01 -1.12
N LEU A 68 -2.86 7.71 -1.46
CA LEU A 68 -3.29 7.67 -2.84
C LEU A 68 -4.79 7.91 -2.91
N ASP A 69 -5.22 8.72 -3.87
CA ASP A 69 -6.65 8.99 -4.09
C ASP A 69 -6.79 9.52 -5.51
N LYS A 70 -6.85 8.60 -6.49
CA LYS A 70 -6.94 8.99 -7.88
C LYS A 70 -7.34 7.83 -8.78
N ASP A 71 -7.63 8.14 -10.03
CA ASP A 71 -7.93 7.15 -11.04
C ASP A 71 -6.63 6.54 -11.55
N LEU A 72 -6.61 5.22 -11.66
CA LEU A 72 -5.47 4.47 -12.15
C LEU A 72 -5.93 3.43 -13.16
N THR A 73 -5.02 3.04 -14.05
CA THR A 73 -5.26 1.94 -14.96
C THR A 73 -4.96 0.61 -14.27
N ALA A 74 -5.53 -0.45 -14.81
CA ALA A 74 -5.31 -1.82 -14.31
C ALA A 74 -3.82 -2.14 -14.28
N GLY A 75 -3.41 -2.96 -13.34
CA GLY A 75 -2.03 -3.39 -13.19
C GLY A 75 -1.60 -3.50 -11.74
N TYR A 76 -0.32 -3.86 -11.56
CA TYR A 76 0.33 -3.90 -10.24
C TYR A 76 1.07 -2.60 -10.00
N ARG A 77 0.99 -2.09 -8.75
CA ARG A 77 1.60 -0.81 -8.39
C ARG A 77 2.11 -0.85 -6.96
N PHE A 78 2.88 0.17 -6.59
CA PHE A 78 3.43 0.30 -5.24
C PHE A 78 3.17 1.68 -4.70
N VAL A 79 2.99 1.77 -3.39
CA VAL A 79 2.93 3.04 -2.65
C VAL A 79 3.89 2.96 -1.48
N GLU A 80 4.40 4.12 -1.08
CA GLU A 80 5.35 4.23 0.00
C GLU A 80 4.83 5.23 1.03
N TRP A 81 5.02 4.91 2.32
CA TRP A 81 4.69 5.84 3.39
C TRP A 81 5.95 6.12 4.20
N ASN A 82 6.19 7.39 4.45
CA ASN A 82 7.37 7.85 5.19
C ASN A 82 7.04 8.27 6.62
N SER A 83 5.92 7.79 7.16
CA SER A 83 5.50 8.02 8.55
C SER A 83 5.13 9.46 8.86
N LEU A 84 4.76 10.24 7.86
CA LEU A 84 4.28 11.60 8.08
C LEU A 84 2.77 11.64 7.93
N ASP A 85 2.12 12.55 8.69
CA ASP A 85 0.69 12.79 8.51
C ASP A 85 0.49 13.76 7.33
N ASP A 86 -0.77 14.11 7.04
CA ASP A 86 -1.08 15.00 5.91
C ASP A 86 -0.49 16.40 6.09
N ALA A 87 -0.20 16.80 7.31
CA ALA A 87 0.44 18.09 7.58
C ALA A 87 1.97 18.02 7.55
N GLY A 88 2.53 16.85 7.23
CA GLY A 88 3.97 16.66 7.17
C GLY A 88 4.64 16.43 8.52
N ARG A 89 3.88 16.11 9.56
CA ARG A 89 4.43 15.89 10.89
C ARG A 89 4.75 14.42 11.10
N PRO A 90 5.90 14.11 11.75
CA PRO A 90 6.25 12.71 12.02
C PRO A 90 5.23 12.07 12.96
N MET A 91 4.88 10.82 12.66
CA MET A 91 4.01 10.03 13.51
C MET A 91 4.83 9.30 14.57
N THR A 92 4.17 8.91 15.65
CA THR A 92 4.81 8.18 16.74
C THR A 92 4.82 6.68 16.44
N SER A 93 5.71 5.95 17.13
CA SER A 93 5.72 4.49 17.09
C SER A 93 4.35 3.96 17.46
N GLY A 94 3.94 2.90 16.79
CA GLY A 94 2.65 2.28 17.08
C GLY A 94 2.10 1.53 15.90
N ILE A 95 0.86 1.09 16.06
CA ILE A 95 0.14 0.34 15.04
C ILE A 95 -0.74 1.30 14.26
N TYR A 96 -0.72 1.15 12.94
CA TYR A 96 -1.56 1.91 12.03
C TYR A 96 -2.31 0.95 11.11
N LEU A 97 -3.41 1.43 10.54
CA LEU A 97 -4.21 0.64 9.61
C LEU A 97 -4.14 1.27 8.24
N VAL A 98 -3.83 0.46 7.23
CA VAL A 98 -3.85 0.88 5.84
C VAL A 98 -5.13 0.36 5.23
N VAL A 99 -5.91 1.25 4.64
CA VAL A 99 -7.19 0.89 4.03
C VAL A 99 -7.14 1.21 2.55
N MET A 100 -7.27 0.18 1.73
CA MET A 100 -7.41 0.33 0.28
C MET A 100 -8.86 0.16 -0.10
N GLN A 101 -9.35 1.03 -0.95
CA GLN A 101 -10.71 0.92 -1.46
C GLN A 101 -10.73 1.25 -2.95
N SER A 102 -11.41 0.42 -3.72
CA SER A 102 -11.60 0.63 -5.15
C SER A 102 -12.85 -0.13 -5.57
N GLY A 103 -13.86 0.59 -6.07
CA GLY A 103 -15.14 -0.03 -6.39
C GLY A 103 -15.73 -0.68 -5.15
N ASN A 104 -16.05 -1.95 -5.25
CA ASN A 104 -16.60 -2.72 -4.14
C ASN A 104 -15.54 -3.42 -3.29
N PHE A 105 -14.27 -3.28 -3.69
CA PHE A 105 -13.17 -3.91 -2.96
C PHE A 105 -12.73 -3.02 -1.80
N ARG A 106 -12.49 -3.63 -0.65
CA ARG A 106 -11.95 -2.95 0.52
C ARG A 106 -11.07 -3.92 1.29
N GLU A 107 -9.84 -3.53 1.55
CA GLU A 107 -8.89 -4.35 2.29
C GLU A 107 -8.23 -3.49 3.36
N VAL A 108 -8.03 -4.07 4.54
CA VAL A 108 -7.35 -3.40 5.65
C VAL A 108 -6.14 -4.23 6.04
N LYS A 109 -4.99 -3.57 6.15
CA LYS A 109 -3.76 -4.20 6.63
C LYS A 109 -3.25 -3.45 7.85
N LYS A 110 -2.78 -4.19 8.83
CA LYS A 110 -2.19 -3.63 10.05
C LYS A 110 -0.69 -3.51 9.83
N ILE A 111 -0.13 -2.34 10.14
CA ILE A 111 1.29 -2.09 9.99
C ILE A 111 1.86 -1.57 11.32
N LEU A 112 3.12 -1.88 11.59
CA LEU A 112 3.77 -1.54 12.85
C LEU A 112 4.99 -0.68 12.60
N MET A 113 4.98 0.54 13.13
CA MET A 113 6.12 1.44 13.08
C MET A 113 6.85 1.42 14.42
N LEU A 114 8.16 1.20 14.37
CA LEU A 114 9.02 1.22 15.55
C LEU A 114 10.17 2.19 15.28
N LYS A 115 10.19 3.26 16.07
CA LYS A 115 11.30 4.21 16.01
C LYS A 115 12.45 3.75 16.85
#